data_7a6e5a2fb1089bba6e7d4fe233663520
#
_entry.id   7a6e5a2fb1089bba6e7d4fe233663520
#
_cell.length_a   1.000
_cell.length_b   1.000
_cell.length_c   1.000
_cell.angle_alpha   90.00
_cell.angle_beta   90.00
_cell.angle_gamma   90.00
#
_symmetry.space_group_name_H-M   'P 1'
#
loop_
_entity.id
_entity.type
_entity.pdbx_description
1 polymer ?
#
loop_
_entity_poly.entity_id
_entity_poly.type
_entity_poly.pdbx_seq_one_letter_code
_entity_poly.pdbx_strand_id
1 'polypeptide(L)'
;LAPGVPGTVRGMALAHKRFGKLPWKDVVMPAAELADKGFVMSESLAGGLSREVGRGMQPYPASVAAYGKRGGGAWAAGDRLILPDLAKTMSAIATDGPDAFYTGWIGDLIAKDMAAHGGNITKADLAAYQAKERAPVKGTFLGYEITSMPPPLTIRASIGS
;
A
#
# COMPACT_ATOMS: atom_id res chain seq x y z
N LEU A 1 -12.65 9.18 12.41
CA LEU A 1 -11.68 8.38 11.67
C LEU A 1 -12.41 7.27 10.94
N ALA A 2 -12.34 7.24 9.62
CA ALA A 2 -12.93 6.19 8.80
C ALA A 2 -11.87 5.62 7.85
N PRO A 3 -10.91 4.81 8.36
CA PRO A 3 -9.96 4.14 7.49
C PRO A 3 -10.71 3.13 6.61
N GLY A 4 -10.33 3.07 5.34
CA GLY A 4 -10.84 2.05 4.43
C GLY A 4 -9.94 0.81 4.46
N VAL A 5 -10.52 -0.37 4.19
CA VAL A 5 -9.73 -1.59 4.00
C VAL A 5 -8.74 -1.37 2.84
N PRO A 6 -7.45 -1.70 3.01
CA PRO A 6 -6.46 -1.54 1.95
C PRO A 6 -6.82 -2.36 0.71
N GLY A 7 -7.13 -1.69 -0.40
CA GLY A 7 -7.68 -2.34 -1.60
C GLY A 7 -6.68 -2.68 -2.69
N THR A 8 -5.44 -2.21 -2.58
CA THR A 8 -4.45 -2.29 -3.67
C THR A 8 -4.18 -3.74 -4.11
N VAL A 9 -3.97 -4.66 -3.18
CA VAL A 9 -3.65 -6.05 -3.50
C VAL A 9 -4.81 -6.72 -4.24
N ARG A 10 -6.06 -6.56 -3.78
CA ARG A 10 -7.26 -7.09 -4.48
C ARG A 10 -7.45 -6.43 -5.85
N GLY A 11 -7.25 -5.11 -5.94
CA GLY A 11 -7.38 -4.38 -7.20
C GLY A 11 -6.37 -4.84 -8.24
N MET A 12 -5.10 -4.96 -7.85
CA MET A 12 -4.04 -5.46 -8.73
C MET A 12 -4.25 -6.92 -9.12
N ALA A 13 -4.71 -7.77 -8.19
CA ALA A 13 -5.04 -9.16 -8.49
C ALA A 13 -6.20 -9.27 -9.50
N LEU A 14 -7.24 -8.44 -9.35
CA LEU A 14 -8.35 -8.40 -10.31
C LEU A 14 -7.87 -7.96 -11.69
N ALA A 15 -7.06 -6.91 -11.78
CA ALA A 15 -6.48 -6.44 -13.03
C ALA A 15 -5.56 -7.50 -13.66
N HIS A 16 -4.71 -8.14 -12.86
CA HIS A 16 -3.83 -9.21 -13.31
C HIS A 16 -4.62 -10.43 -13.81
N LYS A 17 -5.66 -10.86 -13.11
CA LYS A 17 -6.53 -11.96 -13.55
C LYS A 17 -7.15 -11.70 -14.93
N ARG A 18 -7.46 -10.43 -15.22
CA ARG A 18 -8.13 -10.02 -16.46
C ARG A 18 -7.16 -9.77 -17.61
N PHE A 19 -6.00 -9.16 -17.33
CA PHE A 19 -5.08 -8.65 -18.34
C PHE A 19 -3.66 -9.20 -18.23
N GLY A 20 -3.32 -9.87 -17.13
CA GLY A 20 -1.98 -10.41 -16.87
C GLY A 20 -1.63 -11.53 -17.85
N LYS A 21 -0.37 -11.52 -18.30
CA LYS A 21 0.19 -12.56 -19.17
C LYS A 21 1.24 -13.42 -18.47
N LEU A 22 1.98 -12.82 -17.53
CA LEU A 22 2.97 -13.53 -16.74
C LEU A 22 2.31 -14.15 -15.50
N PRO A 23 2.88 -15.19 -14.89
CA PRO A 23 2.43 -15.70 -13.61
C PRO A 23 2.45 -14.59 -12.53
N TRP A 24 1.47 -14.60 -11.64
CA TRP A 24 1.36 -13.61 -10.57
C TRP A 24 2.64 -13.47 -9.75
N LYS A 25 3.24 -14.62 -9.40
CA LYS A 25 4.50 -14.68 -8.65
C LYS A 25 5.62 -13.92 -9.36
N ASP A 26 5.75 -14.07 -10.66
CA ASP A 26 6.83 -13.47 -11.45
C ASP A 26 6.69 -11.94 -11.55
N VAL A 27 5.46 -11.44 -11.41
CA VAL A 27 5.19 -9.99 -11.41
C VAL A 27 5.44 -9.37 -10.03
N VAL A 28 5.16 -10.10 -8.95
CA VAL A 28 5.25 -9.57 -7.58
C VAL A 28 6.62 -9.82 -6.94
N MET A 29 7.26 -10.97 -7.21
CA MET A 29 8.51 -11.37 -6.58
C MET A 29 9.66 -10.36 -6.76
N PRO A 30 9.85 -9.68 -7.90
CA PRO A 30 10.89 -8.67 -8.04
C PRO A 30 10.80 -7.53 -7.02
N ALA A 31 9.58 -7.14 -6.62
CA ALA A 31 9.38 -6.12 -5.58
C ALA A 31 9.76 -6.66 -4.19
N ALA A 32 9.49 -7.93 -3.90
CA ALA A 32 9.93 -8.59 -2.67
C ALA A 32 11.46 -8.64 -2.58
N GLU A 33 12.12 -9.03 -3.67
CA GLU A 33 13.58 -9.07 -3.74
C GLU A 33 14.21 -7.68 -3.60
N LEU A 34 13.59 -6.66 -4.21
CA LEU A 34 14.07 -5.28 -4.09
C LEU A 34 13.96 -4.78 -2.64
N ALA A 35 12.89 -5.12 -1.94
CA ALA A 35 12.71 -4.78 -0.54
C ALA A 35 13.71 -5.52 0.37
N ASP A 36 14.00 -6.80 0.08
CA ASP A 36 14.92 -7.64 0.85
C ASP A 36 16.39 -7.23 0.66
N LYS A 37 16.84 -7.14 -0.60
CA LYS A 37 18.22 -6.76 -0.95
C LYS A 37 18.48 -5.26 -0.78
N GLY A 38 17.40 -4.48 -0.75
CA GLY A 38 17.42 -3.04 -0.71
C GLY A 38 17.89 -2.40 -2.03
N PHE A 39 17.68 -1.12 -2.14
CA PHE A 39 18.08 -0.32 -3.28
C PHE A 39 18.82 0.95 -2.85
N VAL A 40 19.65 1.47 -3.75
CA VAL A 40 20.41 2.69 -3.52
C VAL A 40 19.47 3.90 -3.64
N MET A 41 19.48 4.77 -2.66
CA MET A 41 18.62 5.94 -2.61
C MET A 41 19.17 7.07 -3.47
N SER A 42 18.29 7.72 -4.22
CA SER A 42 18.57 9.01 -4.85
C SER A 42 18.58 10.14 -3.80
N GLU A 43 19.16 11.28 -4.15
CA GLU A 43 19.15 12.47 -3.29
C GLU A 43 17.73 12.90 -2.93
N SER A 44 16.83 12.94 -3.90
CA SER A 44 15.41 13.30 -3.69
C SER A 44 14.72 12.37 -2.70
N LEU A 45 14.90 11.04 -2.84
CA LEU A 45 14.30 10.07 -1.94
C LEU A 45 14.90 10.14 -0.54
N ALA A 46 16.23 10.24 -0.44
CA ALA A 46 16.93 10.36 0.84
C ALA A 46 16.49 11.61 1.62
N GLY A 47 16.44 12.77 0.95
CA GLY A 47 15.96 14.02 1.56
C GLY A 47 14.49 13.97 1.94
N GLY A 48 13.63 13.39 1.09
CA GLY A 48 12.21 13.21 1.37
C GLY A 48 11.99 12.30 2.58
N LEU A 49 12.61 11.13 2.59
CA LEU A 49 12.45 10.16 3.68
C LEU A 49 13.03 10.67 5.00
N SER A 50 14.18 11.34 4.97
CA SER A 50 14.76 11.97 6.17
C SER A 50 13.80 12.99 6.81
N ARG A 51 13.14 13.79 5.98
CA ARG A 51 12.14 14.77 6.45
C ARG A 51 10.94 14.09 7.08
N GLU A 52 10.41 13.05 6.44
CA GLU A 52 9.24 12.33 6.97
C GLU A 52 9.59 11.58 8.26
N VAL A 53 10.72 10.89 8.32
CA VAL A 53 11.20 10.23 9.55
C VAL A 53 11.42 11.24 10.67
N GLY A 54 11.99 12.42 10.36
CA GLY A 54 12.27 13.46 11.36
C GLY A 54 11.05 14.27 11.82
N ARG A 55 9.91 14.20 11.13
CA ARG A 55 8.70 14.98 11.42
C ARG A 55 7.43 14.15 11.46
N GLY A 56 6.96 13.69 10.30
CA GLY A 56 5.66 13.04 10.15
C GLY A 56 5.56 11.70 10.86
N MET A 57 6.66 10.94 10.90
CA MET A 57 6.70 9.61 11.50
C MET A 57 7.04 9.61 13.01
N GLN A 58 7.49 10.73 13.59
CA GLN A 58 7.90 10.78 15.01
C GLN A 58 6.83 10.30 16.00
N PRO A 59 5.52 10.56 15.80
CA PRO A 59 4.48 10.01 16.67
C PRO A 59 4.28 8.49 16.54
N TYR A 60 4.93 7.84 15.54
CA TYR A 60 4.75 6.44 15.19
C TYR A 60 6.07 5.67 15.28
N PRO A 61 6.44 5.15 16.46
CA PRO A 61 7.74 4.49 16.66
C PRO A 61 8.01 3.32 15.70
N ALA A 62 6.99 2.55 15.35
CA ALA A 62 7.11 1.46 14.38
C ALA A 62 7.50 1.97 12.98
N SER A 63 6.95 3.10 12.55
CA SER A 63 7.32 3.74 11.27
C SER A 63 8.75 4.26 11.29
N VAL A 64 9.16 4.88 12.40
CA VAL A 64 10.55 5.33 12.57
C VAL A 64 11.52 4.14 12.55
N ALA A 65 11.17 3.03 13.21
CA ALA A 65 11.98 1.81 13.21
C ALA A 65 12.09 1.18 11.80
N ALA A 66 11.00 1.21 11.02
CA ALA A 66 10.98 0.63 9.68
C ALA A 66 11.72 1.49 8.65
N TYR A 67 11.56 2.81 8.70
CA TYR A 67 12.04 3.74 7.68
C TYR A 67 13.21 4.61 8.11
N GLY A 68 13.55 4.64 9.37
CA GLY A 68 14.72 5.35 9.89
C GLY A 68 16.03 4.70 9.48
N LYS A 69 17.08 5.49 9.34
CA LYS A 69 18.43 4.99 9.06
C LYS A 69 18.94 4.22 10.28
N ARG A 70 19.41 3.00 10.06
CA ARG A 70 20.05 2.19 11.12
C ARG A 70 21.26 2.92 11.67
N GLY A 71 21.33 3.03 12.98
CA GLY A 71 22.36 3.84 13.66
C GLY A 71 22.01 5.32 13.80
N GLY A 72 20.85 5.75 13.30
CA GLY A 72 20.36 7.12 13.41
C GLY A 72 20.87 8.06 12.31
N GLY A 73 20.47 9.32 12.40
CA GLY A 73 20.85 10.37 11.45
C GLY A 73 19.95 10.43 10.21
N ALA A 74 20.29 11.34 9.32
CA ALA A 74 19.58 11.54 8.06
C ALA A 74 20.07 10.56 6.98
N TRP A 75 19.19 10.19 6.08
CA TRP A 75 19.53 9.46 4.86
C TRP A 75 20.30 10.37 3.90
N ALA A 76 21.24 9.81 3.17
CA ALA A 76 22.00 10.50 2.12
C ALA A 76 21.84 9.76 0.78
N ALA A 77 22.10 10.44 -0.32
CA ALA A 77 22.23 9.80 -1.61
C ALA A 77 23.35 8.73 -1.56
N GLY A 78 23.09 7.58 -2.15
CA GLY A 78 24.00 6.44 -2.08
C GLY A 78 23.77 5.48 -0.91
N ASP A 79 23.04 5.88 0.13
CA ASP A 79 22.61 4.97 1.19
C ASP A 79 21.69 3.88 0.62
N ARG A 80 21.67 2.71 1.27
CA ARG A 80 20.81 1.59 0.86
C ARG A 80 19.63 1.44 1.82
N LEU A 81 18.41 1.54 1.28
CA LEU A 81 17.19 1.28 2.04
C LEU A 81 16.80 -0.20 1.91
N ILE A 82 16.68 -0.89 3.04
CA ILE A 82 16.27 -2.30 3.15
C ILE A 82 15.02 -2.37 4.01
N LEU A 83 14.00 -3.09 3.54
CA LEU A 83 12.68 -3.18 4.17
C LEU A 83 12.29 -4.65 4.37
N PRO A 84 12.87 -5.35 5.35
CA PRO A 84 12.74 -6.81 5.50
C PRO A 84 11.30 -7.26 5.78
N ASP A 85 10.51 -6.49 6.52
CA ASP A 85 9.12 -6.85 6.81
C ASP A 85 8.22 -6.63 5.59
N LEU A 86 8.50 -5.61 4.76
CA LEU A 86 7.86 -5.44 3.47
C LEU A 86 8.23 -6.60 2.53
N ALA A 87 9.49 -7.04 2.53
CA ALA A 87 9.93 -8.17 1.73
C ALA A 87 9.17 -9.46 2.09
N LYS A 88 8.99 -9.75 3.37
CA LYS A 88 8.19 -10.90 3.84
C LYS A 88 6.73 -10.78 3.39
N THR A 89 6.14 -9.59 3.53
CA THR A 89 4.76 -9.32 3.10
C THR A 89 4.61 -9.53 1.60
N MET A 90 5.49 -8.96 0.79
CA MET A 90 5.46 -9.10 -0.67
C MET A 90 5.73 -10.53 -1.12
N SER A 91 6.63 -11.26 -0.45
CA SER A 91 6.90 -12.67 -0.71
C SER A 91 5.66 -13.53 -0.45
N ALA A 92 4.96 -13.33 0.66
CA ALA A 92 3.71 -14.04 0.94
C ALA A 92 2.64 -13.75 -0.12
N ILE A 93 2.47 -12.47 -0.51
CA ILE A 93 1.54 -12.09 -1.58
C ILE A 93 1.93 -12.75 -2.92
N ALA A 94 3.22 -12.87 -3.21
CA ALA A 94 3.72 -13.48 -4.44
C ALA A 94 3.51 -14.99 -4.48
N THR A 95 3.76 -15.69 -3.36
CA THR A 95 3.74 -17.16 -3.30
C THR A 95 2.36 -17.74 -2.97
N ASP A 96 1.66 -17.13 -2.03
CA ASP A 96 0.40 -17.62 -1.49
C ASP A 96 -0.81 -16.91 -2.12
N GLY A 97 -0.52 -15.94 -2.99
CA GLY A 97 -1.53 -15.16 -3.69
C GLY A 97 -2.09 -13.98 -2.89
N PRO A 98 -3.04 -13.24 -3.49
CA PRO A 98 -3.58 -12.01 -2.88
C PRO A 98 -4.32 -12.26 -1.57
N ASP A 99 -4.83 -13.47 -1.33
CA ASP A 99 -5.54 -13.81 -0.10
C ASP A 99 -4.63 -13.76 1.13
N ALA A 100 -3.33 -14.01 0.98
CA ALA A 100 -2.35 -13.92 2.06
C ALA A 100 -2.38 -12.57 2.78
N PHE A 101 -2.68 -11.48 2.06
CA PHE A 101 -2.79 -10.14 2.64
C PHE A 101 -4.03 -9.97 3.52
N TYR A 102 -5.15 -10.61 3.17
CA TYR A 102 -6.46 -10.34 3.79
C TYR A 102 -6.85 -11.37 4.85
N THR A 103 -6.49 -12.63 4.66
CA THR A 103 -6.96 -13.73 5.51
C THR A 103 -5.84 -14.46 6.26
N GLY A 104 -4.57 -14.18 5.90
CA GLY A 104 -3.40 -14.77 6.56
C GLY A 104 -2.87 -13.92 7.71
N TRP A 105 -1.64 -14.23 8.12
CA TRP A 105 -0.93 -13.54 9.20
C TRP A 105 -0.81 -12.02 8.99
N ILE A 106 -0.79 -11.54 7.75
CA ILE A 106 -0.75 -10.10 7.43
C ILE A 106 -2.06 -9.45 7.87
N GLY A 107 -3.21 -10.05 7.52
CA GLY A 107 -4.51 -9.57 7.97
C GLY A 107 -4.64 -9.59 9.50
N ASP A 108 -4.06 -10.60 10.15
CA ASP A 108 -4.02 -10.69 11.62
C ASP A 108 -3.24 -9.54 12.25
N LEU A 109 -2.08 -9.18 11.68
CA LEU A 109 -1.28 -8.05 12.14
C LEU A 109 -2.01 -6.72 11.95
N ILE A 110 -2.66 -6.51 10.80
CA ILE A 110 -3.44 -5.29 10.53
C ILE A 110 -4.58 -5.16 11.55
N ALA A 111 -5.37 -6.21 11.74
CA ALA A 111 -6.51 -6.18 12.67
C ALA A 111 -6.05 -5.98 14.13
N LYS A 112 -4.93 -6.59 14.52
CA LYS A 112 -4.32 -6.42 15.83
C LYS A 112 -3.88 -4.99 16.07
N ASP A 113 -3.20 -4.38 15.10
CA ASP A 113 -2.74 -2.99 15.18
C ASP A 113 -3.92 -2.02 15.25
N MET A 114 -4.95 -2.23 14.42
CA MET A 114 -6.20 -1.46 14.47
C MET A 114 -6.84 -1.52 15.84
N ALA A 115 -6.98 -2.70 16.42
CA ALA A 115 -7.56 -2.87 17.76
C ALA A 115 -6.74 -2.17 18.86
N ALA A 116 -5.41 -2.23 18.75
CA ALA A 116 -4.50 -1.61 19.73
C ALA A 116 -4.53 -0.08 19.71
N HIS A 117 -4.87 0.53 18.57
CA HIS A 117 -4.81 1.98 18.36
C HIS A 117 -6.19 2.62 18.12
N GLY A 118 -7.29 1.93 18.46
CA GLY A 118 -8.64 2.48 18.33
C GLY A 118 -9.14 2.59 16.89
N GLY A 119 -8.54 1.85 15.96
CA GLY A 119 -9.03 1.70 14.60
C GLY A 119 -10.23 0.76 14.53
N ASN A 120 -10.95 0.76 13.40
CA ASN A 120 -12.19 0.03 13.23
C ASN A 120 -12.16 -1.07 12.16
N ILE A 121 -11.02 -1.33 11.52
CA ILE A 121 -10.88 -2.43 10.56
C ILE A 121 -10.69 -3.73 11.32
N THR A 122 -11.59 -4.69 11.10
CA THR A 122 -11.56 -6.02 11.69
C THR A 122 -11.04 -7.08 10.71
N LYS A 123 -10.74 -8.28 11.22
CA LYS A 123 -10.43 -9.45 10.37
C LYS A 123 -11.58 -9.79 9.41
N ALA A 124 -12.83 -9.61 9.86
CA ALA A 124 -13.99 -9.85 9.03
C ALA A 124 -14.08 -8.84 7.87
N ASP A 125 -13.78 -7.57 8.12
CA ASP A 125 -13.76 -6.53 7.07
C ASP A 125 -12.68 -6.81 6.03
N LEU A 126 -11.49 -7.23 6.47
CA LEU A 126 -10.39 -7.63 5.59
C LEU A 126 -10.79 -8.83 4.72
N ALA A 127 -11.30 -9.89 5.33
CA ALA A 127 -11.70 -11.12 4.62
C ALA A 127 -12.85 -10.88 3.62
N ALA A 128 -13.79 -10.00 3.98
CA ALA A 128 -14.95 -9.68 3.13
C ALA A 128 -14.63 -8.69 2.00
N TYR A 129 -13.46 -8.05 2.03
CA TYR A 129 -13.13 -7.02 1.05
C TYR A 129 -12.97 -7.59 -0.37
N GLN A 130 -13.61 -6.94 -1.33
CA GLN A 130 -13.52 -7.27 -2.75
C GLN A 130 -13.30 -6.01 -3.58
N ALA A 131 -12.41 -6.11 -4.57
CA ALA A 131 -12.26 -5.07 -5.57
C ALA A 131 -13.50 -5.02 -6.48
N LYS A 132 -13.98 -3.81 -6.77
CA LYS A 132 -15.14 -3.59 -7.64
C LYS A 132 -14.72 -2.84 -8.90
N GLU A 133 -15.12 -3.36 -10.05
CA GLU A 133 -14.99 -2.62 -11.30
C GLU A 133 -16.05 -1.50 -11.34
N ARG A 134 -15.64 -0.36 -11.87
CA ARG A 134 -16.53 0.80 -12.05
C ARG A 134 -16.33 1.37 -13.45
N ALA A 135 -17.39 1.88 -14.05
CA ALA A 135 -17.29 2.60 -15.30
C ALA A 135 -16.45 3.88 -15.11
N PRO A 136 -15.50 4.16 -15.99
CA PRO A 136 -14.72 5.39 -15.93
C PRO A 136 -15.61 6.61 -16.18
N VAL A 137 -15.22 7.74 -15.60
CA VAL A 137 -15.80 9.05 -15.95
C VAL A 137 -15.13 9.53 -17.23
N LYS A 138 -15.93 9.98 -18.19
CA LYS A 138 -15.46 10.54 -19.45
C LYS A 138 -15.87 11.99 -19.58
N GLY A 139 -15.00 12.81 -20.18
CA GLY A 139 -15.24 14.20 -20.47
C GLY A 139 -14.32 14.68 -21.59
N THR A 140 -14.52 15.92 -22.02
CA THR A 140 -13.65 16.57 -22.99
C THR A 140 -13.08 17.86 -22.41
N PHE A 141 -11.83 18.14 -22.71
CA PHE A 141 -11.16 19.38 -22.34
C PHE A 141 -10.22 19.82 -23.47
N LEU A 142 -10.38 21.03 -23.96
CA LEU A 142 -9.59 21.59 -25.06
C LEU A 142 -9.50 20.67 -26.29
N GLY A 143 -10.58 19.95 -26.64
CA GLY A 143 -10.63 19.02 -27.75
C GLY A 143 -10.07 17.62 -27.50
N TYR A 144 -9.54 17.35 -26.32
CA TYR A 144 -9.06 16.03 -25.92
C TYR A 144 -10.12 15.25 -25.14
N GLU A 145 -10.27 13.96 -25.43
CA GLU A 145 -11.06 13.05 -24.61
C GLU A 145 -10.27 12.73 -23.31
N ILE A 146 -10.90 12.98 -22.18
CA ILE A 146 -10.35 12.64 -20.87
C ILE A 146 -11.11 11.45 -20.30
N THR A 147 -10.40 10.41 -19.91
CA THR A 147 -10.92 9.28 -19.18
C THR A 147 -10.28 9.25 -17.79
N SER A 148 -11.09 9.26 -16.74
CA SER A 148 -10.63 9.30 -15.35
C SER A 148 -11.34 8.27 -14.49
N MET A 149 -10.78 8.02 -13.31
CA MET A 149 -11.43 7.18 -12.31
C MET A 149 -12.72 7.84 -11.81
N PRO A 150 -13.80 7.07 -11.60
CA PRO A 150 -14.98 7.59 -10.93
C PRO A 150 -14.66 7.86 -9.45
N PRO A 151 -15.43 8.74 -8.77
CA PRO A 151 -15.27 8.97 -7.35
C PRO A 151 -15.31 7.66 -6.58
N PRO A 152 -14.37 7.43 -5.64
CA PRO A 152 -14.30 6.17 -4.88
C PRO A 152 -15.46 6.00 -3.92
N LEU A 153 -16.22 7.06 -3.63
CA LEU A 153 -17.25 7.08 -2.62
C LEU A 153 -18.47 7.87 -3.04
N THR A 154 -19.60 7.26 -2.81
CA THR A 154 -20.83 8.01 -2.56
C THR A 154 -20.69 8.66 -1.18
N ILE A 155 -20.08 9.84 -1.09
CA ILE A 155 -20.43 10.75 -0.03
C ILE A 155 -21.88 11.11 -0.34
N ARG A 156 -22.83 10.48 0.36
CA ARG A 156 -24.18 11.04 0.48
C ARG A 156 -24.00 12.37 1.22
N ALA A 157 -23.82 13.44 0.49
CA ALA A 157 -24.17 14.73 1.00
C ALA A 157 -25.67 14.67 1.24
N SER A 158 -26.08 14.46 2.48
CA SER A 158 -27.42 14.81 2.93
C SER A 158 -27.47 16.33 2.90
N ILE A 159 -27.80 16.89 1.73
CA ILE A 159 -28.25 18.26 1.67
C ILE A 159 -29.65 18.17 2.26
N GLY A 160 -29.75 18.50 3.53
CA GLY A 160 -31.01 18.72 4.18
C GLY A 160 -31.69 19.88 3.49
N SER A 161 -32.90 19.63 3.00
CA SER A 161 -33.89 20.62 2.62
C SER A 161 -34.38 21.37 3.85
#